data_d146d781f6f31f8982558bbd1f570c6a
#
_entry.id   d146d781f6f31f8982558bbd1f570c6a
#
_cell.length_a   1.000
_cell.length_b   1.000
_cell.length_c   1.000
_cell.angle_alpha   90.00
_cell.angle_beta   90.00
_cell.angle_gamma   90.00
#
_symmetry.space_group_name_H-M   'P 1'
#
loop_
_entity.id
_entity.type
_entity.pdbx_description
1 polymer ?
#
loop_
_entity_poly.entity_id
_entity_poly.type
_entity_poly.pdbx_seq_one_letter_code
_entity_poly.pdbx_strand_id
1 'polypeptide(L)'
;MRAMQASIRPDDVIRRTYAIGNYYGFTPLAIAASQKKASSKAPYPTDINLDTLDPNTREVASFLKHVRDAGLTPSTTHPLFLWHTNAAAGRATPKQIQIQFHILGVDHAIADAVMIRAVRALINDLVKDESRLRLNSMGDKETRSRFARELGVFFRKQAATLSPESLACAKRDVFEAAEQIACTDAREELPSPTDHLSENSRKHFEGVLEYLEATDTPYELAPDLLSKGTSWTETCFEVLTDERVTAWGSRYNDLAKMFFKSSLPSIGTVIRITTDAKDAKAEIPSVKERGAARFVFVHIGDEAKRESMKMTDMLRKAKIPLAQAIGIQSLTEQMHYAELLNPPYLLIMGRKEALERSVILRERATHTETFIPLDNLVDRLKLVS
;
A
#
# COMPACT_ATOMS: atom_id res chain seq x y z
N MET A 1 -7.32 16.77 -31.36
CA MET A 1 -7.36 15.31 -31.56
C MET A 1 -7.33 14.69 -30.18
N ARG A 2 -8.43 14.09 -29.70
CA ARG A 2 -8.38 13.26 -28.48
C ARG A 2 -7.49 12.06 -28.77
N ALA A 3 -6.38 11.90 -28.06
CA ALA A 3 -5.60 10.68 -28.12
C ALA A 3 -6.56 9.50 -27.88
N MET A 4 -6.50 8.46 -28.72
CA MET A 4 -7.27 7.23 -28.48
C MET A 4 -6.82 6.69 -27.11
N GLN A 5 -7.68 6.82 -26.11
CA GLN A 5 -7.43 6.24 -24.80
C GLN A 5 -7.22 4.74 -24.95
N ALA A 6 -6.14 4.22 -24.38
CA ALA A 6 -5.86 2.79 -24.44
C ALA A 6 -7.01 2.01 -23.79
N SER A 7 -7.47 0.95 -24.46
CA SER A 7 -8.51 0.08 -23.93
C SER A 7 -7.99 -0.68 -22.70
N ILE A 8 -8.71 -0.60 -21.60
CA ILE A 8 -8.37 -1.32 -20.36
C ILE A 8 -9.22 -2.60 -20.30
N ARG A 9 -8.56 -3.75 -20.48
CA ARG A 9 -9.21 -5.05 -20.46
C ARG A 9 -9.09 -5.69 -19.07
N PRO A 10 -10.14 -6.40 -18.59
CA PRO A 10 -10.13 -7.05 -17.28
C PRO A 10 -8.97 -8.04 -17.04
N ASP A 11 -8.65 -8.86 -18.06
CA ASP A 11 -7.54 -9.80 -18.02
C ASP A 11 -6.16 -9.10 -17.90
N ASP A 12 -6.00 -7.97 -18.59
CA ASP A 12 -4.80 -7.13 -18.46
C ASP A 12 -4.68 -6.53 -17.05
N VAL A 13 -5.78 -6.08 -16.46
CA VAL A 13 -5.79 -5.56 -15.08
C VAL A 13 -5.27 -6.63 -14.11
N ILE A 14 -5.84 -7.83 -14.15
CA ILE A 14 -5.45 -8.92 -13.23
C ILE A 14 -4.00 -9.35 -13.47
N ARG A 15 -3.59 -9.51 -14.73
CA ARG A 15 -2.21 -9.89 -15.09
C ARG A 15 -1.19 -8.87 -14.61
N ARG A 16 -1.46 -7.57 -14.79
CA ARG A 16 -0.57 -6.49 -14.33
C ARG A 16 -0.56 -6.38 -12.81
N THR A 17 -1.72 -6.50 -12.15
CA THR A 17 -1.81 -6.55 -10.70
C THR A 17 -0.96 -7.68 -10.12
N TYR A 18 -1.04 -8.87 -10.72
CA TYR A 18 -0.23 -10.01 -10.31
C TYR A 18 1.26 -9.74 -10.50
N ALA A 19 1.66 -9.21 -11.65
CA ALA A 19 3.06 -8.90 -11.94
C ALA A 19 3.62 -7.83 -10.97
N ILE A 20 2.91 -6.71 -10.81
CA ILE A 20 3.30 -5.64 -9.88
C ILE A 20 3.33 -6.15 -8.44
N GLY A 21 2.29 -6.88 -8.02
CA GLY A 21 2.24 -7.48 -6.69
C GLY A 21 3.48 -8.32 -6.39
N ASN A 22 3.88 -9.17 -7.31
CA ASN A 22 5.07 -10.00 -7.15
C ASN A 22 6.35 -9.19 -6.95
N TYR A 23 6.56 -8.09 -7.68
CA TYR A 23 7.74 -7.24 -7.52
C TYR A 23 7.79 -6.52 -6.17
N TYR A 24 6.63 -6.17 -5.63
CA TYR A 24 6.53 -5.49 -4.33
C TYR A 24 6.23 -6.43 -3.16
N GLY A 25 6.29 -7.76 -3.38
CA GLY A 25 6.14 -8.76 -2.34
C GLY A 25 4.69 -9.13 -1.97
N PHE A 26 3.69 -8.63 -2.70
CA PHE A 26 2.29 -8.94 -2.43
C PHE A 26 1.88 -10.30 -3.01
N THR A 27 1.10 -11.03 -2.24
CA THR A 27 0.51 -12.32 -2.61
C THR A 27 -1.01 -12.17 -2.79
N PRO A 28 -1.63 -12.80 -3.80
CA PRO A 28 -3.08 -12.86 -3.86
C PRO A 28 -3.66 -13.50 -2.61
N LEU A 29 -4.69 -12.90 -2.01
CA LEU A 29 -5.35 -13.45 -0.82
C LEU A 29 -5.85 -14.88 -1.04
N ALA A 30 -6.40 -15.18 -2.21
CA ALA A 30 -6.86 -16.52 -2.57
C ALA A 30 -5.74 -17.57 -2.52
N ILE A 31 -4.52 -17.21 -2.95
CA ILE A 31 -3.35 -18.08 -2.90
C ILE A 31 -2.86 -18.24 -1.45
N ALA A 32 -2.74 -17.15 -0.70
CA ALA A 32 -2.33 -17.18 0.70
C ALA A 32 -3.28 -18.06 1.55
N ALA A 33 -4.58 -17.95 1.30
CA ALA A 33 -5.61 -18.75 1.95
C ALA A 33 -5.48 -20.25 1.60
N SER A 34 -5.19 -20.60 0.33
CA SER A 34 -5.07 -22.00 -0.11
C SER A 34 -3.83 -22.72 0.41
N GLN A 35 -2.77 -21.99 0.73
CA GLN A 35 -1.52 -22.56 1.29
C GLN A 35 -1.65 -22.94 2.76
N LYS A 36 -2.63 -22.41 3.47
CA LYS A 36 -2.88 -22.76 4.85
C LYS A 36 -3.82 -23.96 4.89
N LYS A 37 -3.35 -25.09 5.47
CA LYS A 37 -4.23 -26.23 5.75
C LYS A 37 -5.38 -25.73 6.62
N ALA A 38 -6.61 -26.06 6.22
CA ALA A 38 -7.82 -25.72 6.96
C ALA A 38 -7.78 -26.36 8.36
N SER A 39 -7.12 -25.74 9.29
CA SER A 39 -7.09 -26.13 10.70
C SER A 39 -7.21 -24.90 11.55
N SER A 40 -8.36 -24.69 11.98
CA SER A 40 -8.84 -23.97 13.15
C SER A 40 -9.96 -22.98 12.81
N LYS A 41 -11.02 -23.08 13.58
CA LYS A 41 -12.06 -22.04 13.69
C LYS A 41 -11.35 -20.69 13.81
N ALA A 42 -11.82 -19.70 13.06
CA ALA A 42 -11.34 -18.33 13.20
C ALA A 42 -11.21 -17.99 14.69
N PRO A 43 -10.03 -17.54 15.16
CA PRO A 43 -9.72 -17.50 16.59
C PRO A 43 -10.62 -16.54 17.39
N TYR A 44 -11.34 -15.63 16.73
CA TYR A 44 -12.18 -14.65 17.40
C TYR A 44 -13.45 -14.34 16.58
N PRO A 45 -14.66 -14.60 17.10
CA PRO A 45 -15.88 -14.02 16.56
C PRO A 45 -15.79 -12.49 16.74
N THR A 46 -16.02 -11.74 15.66
CA THR A 46 -16.19 -10.29 15.75
C THR A 46 -17.62 -9.96 15.41
N ASP A 47 -18.31 -9.36 16.35
CA ASP A 47 -19.68 -8.84 16.17
C ASP A 47 -19.67 -7.49 15.45
N ILE A 48 -18.68 -7.24 14.58
CA ILE A 48 -18.62 -6.00 13.81
C ILE A 48 -19.73 -6.06 12.75
N ASN A 49 -20.72 -5.21 12.93
CA ASN A 49 -21.74 -5.00 11.93
C ASN A 49 -21.18 -4.15 10.79
N LEU A 50 -20.86 -4.79 9.66
CA LEU A 50 -20.29 -4.11 8.50
C LEU A 50 -21.26 -3.08 7.90
N ASP A 51 -22.57 -3.25 8.08
CA ASP A 51 -23.58 -2.36 7.50
C ASP A 51 -23.63 -0.97 8.17
N THR A 52 -23.07 -0.85 9.38
CA THR A 52 -22.98 0.42 10.10
C THR A 52 -21.75 1.24 9.72
N LEU A 53 -20.80 0.66 8.96
CA LEU A 53 -19.59 1.32 8.54
C LEU A 53 -19.81 2.14 7.26
N ASP A 54 -19.07 3.23 7.12
CA ASP A 54 -19.00 3.96 5.86
C ASP A 54 -18.49 3.04 4.72
N PRO A 55 -18.78 3.36 3.44
CA PRO A 55 -18.47 2.46 2.33
C PRO A 55 -16.99 2.08 2.23
N ASN A 56 -16.05 3.01 2.46
CA ASN A 56 -14.63 2.73 2.34
C ASN A 56 -14.13 1.85 3.51
N THR A 57 -14.55 2.16 4.74
CA THR A 57 -14.24 1.34 5.92
C THR A 57 -14.84 -0.06 5.79
N ARG A 58 -16.06 -0.18 5.24
CA ARG A 58 -16.72 -1.47 4.98
C ARG A 58 -15.91 -2.35 4.03
N GLU A 59 -15.35 -1.78 2.96
CA GLU A 59 -14.52 -2.53 2.00
C GLU A 59 -13.29 -3.13 2.68
N VAL A 60 -12.56 -2.34 3.46
CA VAL A 60 -11.38 -2.82 4.20
C VAL A 60 -11.77 -3.80 5.31
N ALA A 61 -12.86 -3.54 6.03
CA ALA A 61 -13.37 -4.46 7.04
C ALA A 61 -13.77 -5.82 6.44
N SER A 62 -14.38 -5.81 5.26
CA SER A 62 -14.69 -7.05 4.52
C SER A 62 -13.42 -7.81 4.15
N PHE A 63 -12.39 -7.12 3.69
CA PHE A 63 -11.08 -7.74 3.42
C PHE A 63 -10.48 -8.35 4.70
N LEU A 64 -10.42 -7.62 5.82
CA LEU A 64 -9.91 -8.12 7.10
C LEU A 64 -10.67 -9.35 7.60
N LYS A 65 -12.00 -9.35 7.39
CA LYS A 65 -12.83 -10.51 7.66
C LYS A 65 -12.39 -11.72 6.83
N HIS A 66 -12.18 -11.56 5.52
CA HIS A 66 -11.70 -12.64 4.66
C HIS A 66 -10.32 -13.17 5.09
N VAL A 67 -9.37 -12.27 5.45
CA VAL A 67 -8.05 -12.66 5.97
C VAL A 67 -8.18 -13.53 7.22
N ARG A 68 -9.01 -13.10 8.17
CA ARG A 68 -9.28 -13.83 9.41
C ARG A 68 -9.96 -15.17 9.15
N ASP A 69 -11.02 -15.19 8.32
CA ASP A 69 -11.81 -16.38 8.03
C ASP A 69 -10.98 -17.42 7.26
N ALA A 70 -9.96 -16.96 6.49
CA ALA A 70 -8.93 -17.82 5.90
C ALA A 70 -7.91 -18.38 6.93
N GLY A 71 -8.03 -18.01 8.20
CA GLY A 71 -7.12 -18.42 9.26
C GLY A 71 -5.72 -17.82 9.16
N LEU A 72 -5.53 -16.72 8.41
CA LEU A 72 -4.27 -16.00 8.35
C LEU A 72 -4.09 -15.16 9.63
N THR A 73 -2.89 -15.21 10.20
CA THR A 73 -2.56 -14.54 11.46
C THR A 73 -1.39 -13.58 11.28
N PRO A 74 -1.63 -12.40 10.72
CA PRO A 74 -0.59 -11.40 10.58
C PRO A 74 -0.11 -10.89 11.95
N SER A 75 1.17 -10.57 12.04
CA SER A 75 1.78 -9.95 13.22
C SER A 75 2.97 -9.09 12.80
N THR A 76 3.56 -8.36 13.74
CA THR A 76 4.76 -7.56 13.46
C THR A 76 5.99 -8.42 13.17
N THR A 77 6.03 -9.65 13.65
CA THR A 77 7.08 -10.64 13.33
C THR A 77 6.80 -11.46 12.07
N HIS A 78 5.53 -11.51 11.66
CA HIS A 78 5.09 -12.21 10.44
C HIS A 78 4.14 -11.32 9.65
N PRO A 79 4.67 -10.25 9.03
CA PRO A 79 3.86 -9.33 8.24
C PRO A 79 3.32 -10.02 7.00
N LEU A 80 2.12 -9.61 6.59
CA LEU A 80 1.49 -10.12 5.37
C LEU A 80 1.30 -8.98 4.36
N PHE A 81 1.73 -9.24 3.14
CA PHE A 81 1.53 -8.38 1.98
C PHE A 81 0.54 -9.07 1.05
N LEU A 82 -0.67 -8.58 1.00
CA LEU A 82 -1.78 -9.23 0.31
C LEU A 82 -2.42 -8.30 -0.70
N TRP A 83 -2.92 -8.88 -1.78
CA TRP A 83 -3.85 -8.19 -2.66
C TRP A 83 -5.10 -9.02 -2.92
N HIS A 84 -6.20 -8.33 -3.20
CA HIS A 84 -7.50 -8.92 -3.45
C HIS A 84 -8.21 -8.19 -4.60
N THR A 85 -9.14 -8.87 -5.26
CA THR A 85 -9.99 -8.28 -6.31
C THR A 85 -11.42 -8.76 -6.18
N ASN A 86 -12.37 -7.92 -6.59
CA ASN A 86 -13.77 -8.29 -6.72
C ASN A 86 -14.06 -9.05 -8.04
N ALA A 87 -13.09 -9.09 -8.96
CA ALA A 87 -13.21 -9.88 -10.19
C ALA A 87 -13.11 -11.38 -9.84
N ALA A 88 -14.24 -12.08 -9.83
CA ALA A 88 -14.30 -13.50 -9.55
C ALA A 88 -14.06 -14.32 -10.82
N ALA A 89 -13.24 -15.36 -10.73
CA ALA A 89 -13.04 -16.31 -11.82
C ALA A 89 -14.37 -16.93 -12.28
N GLY A 90 -14.60 -16.95 -13.57
CA GLY A 90 -15.77 -17.61 -14.19
C GLY A 90 -17.11 -16.86 -14.14
N ARG A 91 -17.16 -15.66 -13.59
CA ARG A 91 -18.34 -14.77 -13.64
C ARG A 91 -18.14 -13.66 -14.65
N ALA A 92 -19.26 -13.10 -15.17
CA ALA A 92 -19.22 -11.90 -15.99
C ALA A 92 -18.46 -10.80 -15.26
N THR A 93 -17.44 -10.23 -15.91
CA THR A 93 -16.58 -9.21 -15.28
C THR A 93 -17.35 -7.89 -15.17
N PRO A 94 -17.40 -7.26 -14.00
CA PRO A 94 -18.07 -5.99 -13.86
C PRO A 94 -17.38 -4.92 -14.70
N LYS A 95 -18.13 -3.91 -15.16
CA LYS A 95 -17.56 -2.73 -15.84
C LYS A 95 -16.52 -2.00 -14.98
N GLN A 96 -16.57 -2.18 -13.67
CA GLN A 96 -15.62 -1.63 -12.72
C GLN A 96 -14.98 -2.77 -11.93
N ILE A 97 -13.65 -2.88 -12.06
CA ILE A 97 -12.83 -3.79 -11.26
C ILE A 97 -12.27 -3.02 -10.08
N GLN A 98 -12.36 -3.64 -8.92
CA GLN A 98 -11.74 -3.15 -7.70
C GLN A 98 -10.56 -4.05 -7.34
N ILE A 99 -9.40 -3.43 -7.13
CA ILE A 99 -8.20 -4.07 -6.61
C ILE A 99 -7.90 -3.45 -5.26
N GLN A 100 -7.57 -4.29 -4.30
CA GLN A 100 -7.13 -3.86 -2.97
C GLN A 100 -5.73 -4.40 -2.72
N PHE A 101 -4.83 -3.56 -2.19
CA PHE A 101 -3.53 -3.96 -1.65
C PHE A 101 -3.51 -3.66 -0.15
N HIS A 102 -2.93 -4.56 0.63
CA HIS A 102 -2.84 -4.43 2.08
C HIS A 102 -1.49 -4.93 2.59
N ILE A 103 -0.89 -4.17 3.52
CA ILE A 103 0.27 -4.56 4.31
C ILE A 103 -0.19 -4.62 5.76
N LEU A 104 -0.11 -5.79 6.36
CA LEU A 104 -0.53 -6.07 7.73
C LEU A 104 0.69 -6.42 8.59
N GLY A 105 0.91 -5.71 9.69
CA GLY A 105 1.98 -6.00 10.64
C GLY A 105 3.24 -5.16 10.46
N VAL A 106 3.24 -4.08 9.66
CA VAL A 106 4.40 -3.21 9.48
C VAL A 106 4.09 -1.80 9.95
N ASP A 107 4.77 -1.35 11.01
CA ASP A 107 4.56 -0.02 11.61
C ASP A 107 5.36 1.09 10.90
N HIS A 108 6.48 0.76 10.31
CA HIS A 108 7.43 1.71 9.73
C HIS A 108 6.93 2.37 8.45
N ALA A 109 7.34 3.62 8.23
CA ALA A 109 7.03 4.46 7.06
C ALA A 109 7.36 3.80 5.70
N ILE A 110 8.29 2.84 5.66
CA ILE A 110 8.61 2.09 4.44
C ILE A 110 7.39 1.35 3.87
N ALA A 111 6.47 0.88 4.72
CA ALA A 111 5.26 0.20 4.26
C ALA A 111 4.35 1.13 3.46
N ASP A 112 4.22 2.38 3.92
CA ASP A 112 3.45 3.42 3.24
C ASP A 112 4.06 3.74 1.87
N ALA A 113 5.37 3.96 1.83
CA ALA A 113 6.08 4.24 0.60
C ALA A 113 6.02 3.08 -0.40
N VAL A 114 6.18 1.84 0.05
CA VAL A 114 6.03 0.64 -0.80
C VAL A 114 4.61 0.50 -1.33
N MET A 115 3.60 0.73 -0.49
CA MET A 115 2.19 0.72 -0.89
C MET A 115 1.94 1.75 -1.99
N ILE A 116 2.31 3.00 -1.76
CA ILE A 116 2.14 4.11 -2.72
C ILE A 116 2.82 3.79 -4.05
N ARG A 117 4.06 3.29 -4.01
CA ARG A 117 4.82 2.97 -5.22
C ARG A 117 4.25 1.79 -5.99
N ALA A 118 3.81 0.74 -5.30
CA ALA A 118 3.16 -0.40 -5.95
C ALA A 118 1.86 0.03 -6.67
N VAL A 119 1.06 0.87 -6.00
CA VAL A 119 -0.18 1.42 -6.56
C VAL A 119 0.09 2.29 -7.79
N ARG A 120 1.04 3.24 -7.69
CA ARG A 120 1.42 4.09 -8.84
C ARG A 120 1.98 3.27 -10.00
N ALA A 121 2.82 2.28 -9.71
CA ALA A 121 3.37 1.40 -10.75
C ALA A 121 2.25 0.67 -11.49
N LEU A 122 1.24 0.14 -10.78
CA LEU A 122 0.10 -0.51 -11.41
C LEU A 122 -0.72 0.47 -12.25
N ILE A 123 -1.03 1.63 -11.71
CA ILE A 123 -1.84 2.63 -12.40
C ILE A 123 -1.13 3.14 -13.65
N ASN A 124 0.15 3.51 -13.57
CA ASN A 124 0.92 3.98 -14.71
C ASN A 124 1.07 2.89 -15.80
N ASP A 125 1.20 1.62 -15.41
CA ASP A 125 1.21 0.52 -16.37
C ASP A 125 -0.15 0.35 -17.08
N LEU A 126 -1.27 0.64 -16.41
CA LEU A 126 -2.63 0.50 -16.96
C LEU A 126 -3.00 1.64 -17.90
N VAL A 127 -2.78 2.88 -17.48
CA VAL A 127 -3.24 4.07 -18.23
C VAL A 127 -2.19 4.62 -19.18
N LYS A 128 -0.93 4.23 -19.03
CA LYS A 128 0.24 4.74 -19.78
C LYS A 128 0.46 6.26 -19.65
N ASP A 129 -0.20 6.87 -18.70
CA ASP A 129 -0.06 8.29 -18.37
C ASP A 129 0.54 8.45 -16.97
N GLU A 130 1.11 9.61 -16.72
CA GLU A 130 1.67 9.91 -15.41
C GLU A 130 0.55 10.23 -14.42
N SER A 131 0.46 9.45 -13.35
CA SER A 131 -0.51 9.65 -12.29
C SER A 131 -0.04 10.73 -11.32
N ARG A 132 -0.97 11.54 -10.82
CA ARG A 132 -0.72 12.49 -9.72
C ARG A 132 -0.92 11.81 -8.38
N LEU A 133 0.05 11.96 -7.50
CA LEU A 133 -0.01 11.47 -6.12
C LEU A 133 -0.29 12.65 -5.19
N ARG A 134 -1.38 12.57 -4.44
CA ARG A 134 -1.72 13.51 -3.37
C ARG A 134 -1.55 12.84 -2.03
N LEU A 135 -0.93 13.52 -1.08
CA LEU A 135 -0.58 12.99 0.24
C LEU A 135 -1.05 13.91 1.35
N ASN A 136 -1.45 13.30 2.46
CA ASN A 136 -1.68 13.97 3.73
C ASN A 136 -1.42 12.99 4.89
N SER A 137 -1.48 13.48 6.12
CA SER A 137 -1.49 12.65 7.32
C SER A 137 -2.56 13.13 8.27
N MET A 138 -3.43 12.20 8.68
CA MET A 138 -4.42 12.43 9.74
C MET A 138 -3.84 12.21 11.13
N GLY A 139 -2.62 11.69 11.21
CA GLY A 139 -1.92 11.36 12.44
C GLY A 139 -2.62 10.33 13.31
N ASP A 140 -2.18 10.27 14.55
CA ASP A 140 -2.71 9.39 15.59
C ASP A 140 -3.95 9.99 16.28
N LYS A 141 -4.42 9.33 17.33
CA LYS A 141 -5.58 9.78 18.13
C LYS A 141 -5.35 11.16 18.78
N GLU A 142 -4.13 11.47 19.19
CA GLU A 142 -3.79 12.77 19.77
C GLU A 142 -3.89 13.88 18.73
N THR A 143 -3.30 13.66 17.56
CA THR A 143 -3.40 14.55 16.41
C THR A 143 -4.85 14.82 16.05
N ARG A 144 -5.65 13.76 15.89
CA ARG A 144 -7.08 13.89 15.55
C ARG A 144 -7.84 14.71 16.58
N SER A 145 -7.54 14.55 17.87
CA SER A 145 -8.18 15.32 18.93
C SER A 145 -7.80 16.80 18.91
N ARG A 146 -6.56 17.12 18.55
CA ARG A 146 -6.10 18.51 18.35
C ARG A 146 -6.76 19.12 17.11
N PHE A 147 -6.74 18.40 16.00
CA PHE A 147 -7.31 18.84 14.73
C PHE A 147 -8.82 19.05 14.82
N ALA A 148 -9.56 18.16 15.52
CA ALA A 148 -11.00 18.32 15.73
C ALA A 148 -11.32 19.64 16.48
N ARG A 149 -10.48 20.05 17.44
CA ARG A 149 -10.64 21.34 18.15
C ARG A 149 -10.42 22.52 17.20
N GLU A 150 -9.40 22.42 16.34
CA GLU A 150 -9.11 23.47 15.36
C GLU A 150 -10.21 23.60 14.30
N LEU A 151 -10.72 22.49 13.79
CA LEU A 151 -11.91 22.48 12.94
C LEU A 151 -13.11 23.14 13.62
N GLY A 152 -13.33 22.86 14.91
CA GLY A 152 -14.38 23.52 15.69
C GLY A 152 -14.17 25.03 15.84
N VAL A 153 -12.92 25.51 15.89
CA VAL A 153 -12.60 26.96 15.86
C VAL A 153 -12.88 27.53 14.48
N PHE A 154 -12.43 26.84 13.43
CA PHE A 154 -12.67 27.22 12.03
C PHE A 154 -14.16 27.40 11.74
N PHE A 155 -15.01 26.40 12.04
CA PHE A 155 -16.44 26.48 11.80
C PHE A 155 -17.13 27.62 12.56
N ARG A 156 -16.66 27.94 13.76
CA ARG A 156 -17.19 29.11 14.51
C ARG A 156 -16.80 30.45 13.85
N LYS A 157 -15.56 30.56 13.37
CA LYS A 157 -15.08 31.79 12.70
C LYS A 157 -15.79 32.00 11.36
N GLN A 158 -16.04 30.91 10.63
CA GLN A 158 -16.66 30.96 9.30
C GLN A 158 -18.20 30.87 9.33
N ALA A 159 -18.82 31.00 10.52
CA ALA A 159 -20.26 30.83 10.67
C ALA A 159 -21.13 31.78 9.82
N ALA A 160 -20.60 32.94 9.44
CA ALA A 160 -21.30 33.92 8.60
C ALA A 160 -21.20 33.58 7.09
N THR A 161 -20.22 32.78 6.66
CA THR A 161 -19.94 32.51 5.25
C THR A 161 -20.39 31.10 4.81
N LEU A 162 -20.45 30.16 5.76
CA LEU A 162 -20.83 28.77 5.50
C LEU A 162 -22.36 28.58 5.48
N SER A 163 -22.80 27.56 4.73
CA SER A 163 -24.22 27.22 4.68
C SER A 163 -24.76 26.73 6.04
N PRO A 164 -26.05 26.95 6.34
CA PRO A 164 -26.66 26.41 7.55
C PRO A 164 -26.54 24.89 7.68
N GLU A 165 -26.55 24.18 6.54
CA GLU A 165 -26.38 22.71 6.50
C GLU A 165 -24.98 22.30 6.92
N SER A 166 -23.92 22.99 6.40
CA SER A 166 -22.53 22.74 6.78
C SER A 166 -22.31 23.01 8.26
N LEU A 167 -22.90 24.07 8.81
CA LEU A 167 -22.83 24.39 10.23
C LEU A 167 -23.59 23.38 11.12
N ALA A 168 -24.72 22.86 10.65
CA ALA A 168 -25.44 21.80 11.33
C ALA A 168 -24.66 20.49 11.32
N CYS A 169 -24.01 20.18 10.19
CA CYS A 169 -23.09 19.03 10.08
C CYS A 169 -21.93 19.16 11.05
N ALA A 170 -21.28 20.33 11.11
CA ALA A 170 -20.15 20.60 12.00
C ALA A 170 -20.46 20.45 13.48
N LYS A 171 -21.70 20.73 13.90
CA LYS A 171 -22.17 20.49 15.27
C LYS A 171 -22.28 18.99 15.60
N ARG A 172 -22.55 18.16 14.61
CA ARG A 172 -22.66 16.71 14.74
C ARG A 172 -21.31 16.02 14.59
N ASP A 173 -20.60 16.32 13.51
CA ASP A 173 -19.29 15.77 13.20
C ASP A 173 -18.45 16.79 12.41
N VAL A 174 -17.40 17.31 13.05
CA VAL A 174 -16.52 18.33 12.44
C VAL A 174 -15.71 17.77 11.26
N PHE A 175 -15.40 16.47 11.27
CA PHE A 175 -14.67 15.84 10.17
C PHE A 175 -15.56 15.66 8.93
N GLU A 176 -16.80 15.20 9.13
CA GLU A 176 -17.77 15.08 8.03
C GLU A 176 -18.02 16.46 7.39
N ALA A 177 -18.16 17.51 8.19
CA ALA A 177 -18.34 18.88 7.70
C ALA A 177 -17.09 19.37 6.96
N ALA A 178 -15.89 19.10 7.45
CA ALA A 178 -14.64 19.46 6.78
C ALA A 178 -14.49 18.74 5.43
N GLU A 179 -14.86 17.46 5.34
CA GLU A 179 -14.89 16.72 4.07
C GLU A 179 -15.84 17.34 3.03
N GLN A 180 -17.01 17.84 3.46
CA GLN A 180 -17.92 18.54 2.58
C GLN A 180 -17.31 19.84 2.04
N ILE A 181 -16.62 20.61 2.89
CA ILE A 181 -15.92 21.83 2.51
C ILE A 181 -14.73 21.55 1.59
N ALA A 182 -13.99 20.47 1.84
CA ALA A 182 -12.86 20.07 0.99
C ALA A 182 -13.23 19.82 -0.47
N CYS A 183 -14.52 19.60 -0.76
CA CYS A 183 -15.07 19.47 -2.10
C CYS A 183 -15.57 20.80 -2.72
N THR A 184 -15.36 21.93 -2.05
CA THR A 184 -15.80 23.27 -2.48
C THR A 184 -14.61 24.20 -2.70
N ASP A 185 -14.87 25.40 -3.20
CA ASP A 185 -13.84 26.45 -3.36
C ASP A 185 -13.29 26.95 -2.00
N ALA A 186 -14.03 26.75 -0.92
CA ALA A 186 -13.60 27.10 0.45
C ALA A 186 -12.55 26.14 1.04
N ARG A 187 -12.11 25.11 0.30
CA ARG A 187 -11.09 24.12 0.74
C ARG A 187 -9.77 24.75 1.14
N GLU A 188 -9.37 25.84 0.51
CA GLU A 188 -8.09 26.52 0.77
C GLU A 188 -8.05 27.19 2.16
N GLU A 189 -9.20 27.42 2.78
CA GLU A 189 -9.31 27.99 4.11
C GLU A 189 -9.33 26.94 5.22
N LEU A 190 -9.43 25.66 4.85
CA LEU A 190 -9.42 24.57 5.85
C LEU A 190 -8.06 24.48 6.54
N PRO A 191 -8.03 24.34 7.88
CA PRO A 191 -6.79 24.06 8.57
C PRO A 191 -6.22 22.69 8.14
N SER A 192 -4.89 22.58 8.10
CA SER A 192 -4.22 21.35 7.73
C SER A 192 -4.07 20.42 8.93
N PRO A 193 -4.40 19.13 8.82
CA PRO A 193 -4.13 18.17 9.90
C PRO A 193 -2.63 18.02 10.19
N THR A 194 -1.76 18.26 9.19
CA THR A 194 -0.30 18.15 9.37
C THR A 194 0.29 19.17 10.34
N ASP A 195 -0.38 20.33 10.55
CA ASP A 195 0.05 21.35 11.51
C ASP A 195 -0.16 20.91 12.97
N HIS A 196 -0.94 19.86 13.17
CA HIS A 196 -1.36 19.37 14.48
C HIS A 196 -0.81 17.98 14.81
N LEU A 197 0.08 17.42 13.98
CA LEU A 197 0.66 16.10 14.18
C LEU A 197 1.35 15.98 15.55
N SER A 198 1.15 14.84 16.21
CA SER A 198 1.99 14.44 17.33
C SER A 198 3.43 14.25 16.84
N GLU A 199 4.39 14.23 17.77
CA GLU A 199 5.79 14.04 17.38
C GLU A 199 6.02 12.69 16.68
N ASN A 200 5.34 11.64 17.12
CA ASN A 200 5.44 10.31 16.50
C ASN A 200 4.86 10.30 15.08
N SER A 201 3.66 10.87 14.89
CA SER A 201 3.02 10.96 13.58
C SER A 201 3.81 11.85 12.62
N ARG A 202 4.44 12.92 13.12
CA ARG A 202 5.30 13.77 12.32
C ARG A 202 6.53 12.99 11.82
N LYS A 203 7.25 12.32 12.72
CA LYS A 203 8.41 11.49 12.34
C LYS A 203 8.02 10.38 11.37
N HIS A 204 6.84 9.78 11.57
CA HIS A 204 6.34 8.78 10.64
C HIS A 204 6.10 9.38 9.25
N PHE A 205 5.40 10.50 9.17
CA PHE A 205 5.09 11.15 7.90
C PHE A 205 6.35 11.68 7.20
N GLU A 206 7.26 12.32 7.93
CA GLU A 206 8.59 12.71 7.42
C GLU A 206 9.33 11.50 6.80
N GLY A 207 9.33 10.36 7.49
CA GLY A 207 9.92 9.14 6.95
C GLY A 207 9.25 8.64 5.66
N VAL A 208 7.94 8.80 5.51
CA VAL A 208 7.25 8.49 4.24
C VAL A 208 7.75 9.41 3.13
N LEU A 209 7.82 10.72 3.38
CA LEU A 209 8.28 11.71 2.40
C LEU A 209 9.75 11.43 2.00
N GLU A 210 10.63 11.15 2.97
CA GLU A 210 12.03 10.79 2.70
C GLU A 210 12.16 9.57 1.78
N TYR A 211 11.34 8.53 1.98
CA TYR A 211 11.34 7.36 1.09
C TYR A 211 10.86 7.70 -0.33
N LEU A 212 9.84 8.55 -0.46
CA LEU A 212 9.33 8.97 -1.76
C LEU A 212 10.33 9.84 -2.50
N GLU A 213 10.97 10.79 -1.80
CA GLU A 213 12.03 11.65 -2.35
C GLU A 213 13.26 10.84 -2.75
N ALA A 214 13.71 9.92 -1.89
CA ALA A 214 14.83 9.02 -2.18
C ALA A 214 14.61 8.19 -3.45
N THR A 215 13.37 8.01 -3.87
CA THR A 215 12.99 7.20 -5.04
C THR A 215 12.44 8.04 -6.20
N ASP A 216 12.68 9.34 -6.19
CA ASP A 216 12.21 10.29 -7.22
C ASP A 216 10.72 10.12 -7.53
N THR A 217 9.92 9.90 -6.47
CA THR A 217 8.47 9.74 -6.59
C THR A 217 7.79 11.08 -6.34
N PRO A 218 7.34 11.81 -7.37
CA PRO A 218 6.72 13.11 -7.18
C PRO A 218 5.37 12.99 -6.48
N TYR A 219 5.11 13.92 -5.57
CA TYR A 219 3.87 14.02 -4.80
C TYR A 219 3.46 15.48 -4.58
N GLU A 220 2.21 15.67 -4.23
CA GLU A 220 1.60 16.94 -3.82
C GLU A 220 1.06 16.78 -2.40
N LEU A 221 1.43 17.69 -1.49
CA LEU A 221 0.78 17.76 -0.19
C LEU A 221 -0.61 18.35 -0.35
N ALA A 222 -1.62 17.66 0.16
CA ALA A 222 -3.02 17.98 -0.03
C ALA A 222 -3.74 18.13 1.32
N PRO A 223 -3.74 19.33 1.92
CA PRO A 223 -4.40 19.57 3.22
C PRO A 223 -5.89 19.25 3.21
N ASP A 224 -6.53 19.35 2.05
CA ASP A 224 -7.93 19.03 1.80
C ASP A 224 -8.19 17.51 1.64
N LEU A 225 -7.15 16.69 1.53
CA LEU A 225 -7.29 15.25 1.53
C LEU A 225 -7.51 14.74 2.95
N LEU A 226 -8.76 14.74 3.37
CA LEU A 226 -9.18 14.22 4.64
C LEU A 226 -9.59 12.75 4.47
N SER A 227 -9.15 11.89 5.38
CA SER A 227 -9.56 10.49 5.29
C SER A 227 -10.97 10.30 5.85
N LYS A 228 -11.79 9.61 5.06
CA LYS A 228 -13.20 9.39 5.32
C LYS A 228 -13.40 8.37 6.45
N GLY A 229 -13.96 8.84 7.57
CA GLY A 229 -14.30 7.99 8.71
C GLY A 229 -13.28 8.00 9.84
N THR A 230 -13.69 7.46 10.98
CA THR A 230 -12.93 7.49 12.25
C THR A 230 -11.85 6.41 12.34
N SER A 231 -11.85 5.44 11.44
CA SER A 231 -10.97 4.26 11.47
C SER A 231 -9.59 4.49 10.82
N TRP A 232 -9.41 5.63 10.15
CA TRP A 232 -8.22 5.97 9.40
C TRP A 232 -7.26 6.80 10.22
N THR A 233 -5.98 6.47 10.14
CA THR A 233 -4.91 7.11 10.92
C THR A 233 -3.67 7.31 10.06
N GLU A 234 -2.75 8.16 10.52
CA GLU A 234 -1.45 8.40 9.89
C GLU A 234 -1.57 8.79 8.40
N THR A 235 -0.72 8.23 7.56
CA THR A 235 -0.66 8.56 6.12
C THR A 235 -1.98 8.26 5.42
N CYS A 236 -2.46 9.21 4.63
CA CYS A 236 -3.50 9.02 3.63
C CYS A 236 -3.03 9.54 2.27
N PHE A 237 -3.47 8.89 1.20
CA PHE A 237 -3.06 9.24 -0.14
C PHE A 237 -4.14 8.95 -1.18
N GLU A 238 -4.06 9.70 -2.28
CA GLU A 238 -4.81 9.46 -3.51
C GLU A 238 -3.86 9.38 -4.69
N VAL A 239 -4.18 8.50 -5.63
CA VAL A 239 -3.53 8.48 -6.94
C VAL A 239 -4.60 8.73 -7.98
N LEU A 240 -4.46 9.84 -8.68
CA LEU A 240 -5.43 10.33 -9.64
C LEU A 240 -4.89 10.21 -11.06
N THR A 241 -5.77 9.78 -11.96
CA THR A 241 -5.56 9.83 -13.41
C THR A 241 -6.80 10.49 -14.05
N ASP A 242 -6.90 10.42 -15.36
CA ASP A 242 -8.16 10.74 -16.04
C ASP A 242 -9.24 9.79 -15.51
N GLU A 243 -10.41 10.20 -15.36
CA GLU A 243 -11.67 9.62 -14.83
C GLU A 243 -11.81 8.07 -14.73
N ARG A 244 -10.89 7.27 -15.30
CA ARG A 244 -11.02 5.80 -15.45
C ARG A 244 -10.39 5.00 -14.31
N VAL A 245 -9.38 5.56 -13.65
CA VAL A 245 -8.67 4.89 -12.55
C VAL A 245 -8.51 5.85 -11.41
N THR A 246 -8.95 5.44 -10.24
CA THR A 246 -8.74 6.16 -8.99
C THR A 246 -8.24 5.20 -7.94
N ALA A 247 -7.30 5.64 -7.13
CA ALA A 247 -6.87 4.88 -5.97
C ALA A 247 -6.90 5.78 -4.74
N TRP A 248 -7.28 5.19 -3.64
CA TRP A 248 -7.28 5.81 -2.34
C TRP A 248 -6.72 4.82 -1.32
N GLY A 249 -5.91 5.31 -0.39
CA GLY A 249 -5.31 4.48 0.63
C GLY A 249 -5.00 5.23 1.92
N SER A 250 -4.96 4.51 3.02
CA SER A 250 -4.61 5.04 4.34
C SER A 250 -4.22 3.92 5.30
N ARG A 251 -3.63 4.29 6.45
CA ARG A 251 -3.49 3.37 7.59
C ARG A 251 -4.81 3.19 8.33
N TYR A 252 -5.02 1.99 8.88
CA TYR A 252 -6.25 1.61 9.58
C TYR A 252 -5.95 0.71 10.79
N ASN A 253 -4.96 1.10 11.59
CA ASN A 253 -4.47 0.34 12.74
C ASN A 253 -5.57 -0.03 13.74
N ASP A 254 -6.47 0.90 14.05
CA ASP A 254 -7.56 0.66 15.00
C ASP A 254 -8.59 -0.33 14.46
N LEU A 255 -8.91 -0.25 13.16
CA LEU A 255 -9.80 -1.21 12.52
C LEU A 255 -9.19 -2.62 12.53
N ALA A 256 -7.91 -2.75 12.16
CA ALA A 256 -7.20 -4.03 12.17
C ALA A 256 -7.17 -4.64 13.60
N LYS A 257 -6.93 -3.81 14.63
CA LYS A 257 -7.00 -4.23 16.03
C LYS A 257 -8.36 -4.81 16.42
N MET A 258 -9.46 -4.28 15.88
CA MET A 258 -10.80 -4.82 16.15
C MET A 258 -10.95 -6.26 15.64
N PHE A 259 -10.37 -6.59 14.47
CA PHE A 259 -10.46 -7.91 13.85
C PHE A 259 -9.51 -8.94 14.47
N PHE A 260 -8.29 -8.54 14.82
CA PHE A 260 -7.23 -9.45 15.28
C PHE A 260 -6.98 -9.40 16.79
N LYS A 261 -7.69 -8.53 17.53
CA LYS A 261 -7.59 -8.37 19.00
C LYS A 261 -6.17 -8.08 19.52
N SER A 262 -5.29 -7.62 18.64
CA SER A 262 -3.91 -7.23 18.95
C SER A 262 -3.55 -5.96 18.20
N SER A 263 -2.53 -5.23 18.65
CA SER A 263 -1.99 -4.12 17.88
C SER A 263 -1.42 -4.67 16.57
N LEU A 264 -1.99 -4.24 15.46
CA LEU A 264 -1.60 -4.68 14.12
C LEU A 264 -1.49 -3.47 13.20
N PRO A 265 -0.30 -2.84 13.12
CA PRO A 265 -0.09 -1.74 12.19
C PRO A 265 -0.41 -2.17 10.76
N SER A 266 -1.28 -1.44 10.12
CA SER A 266 -1.83 -1.85 8.84
C SER A 266 -2.06 -0.65 7.90
N ILE A 267 -1.73 -0.83 6.63
CA ILE A 267 -2.04 0.12 5.56
C ILE A 267 -2.69 -0.61 4.41
N GLY A 268 -3.61 0.04 3.72
CA GLY A 268 -4.25 -0.52 2.55
C GLY A 268 -4.72 0.52 1.58
N THR A 269 -5.02 0.06 0.39
CA THR A 269 -5.56 0.89 -0.69
C THR A 269 -6.65 0.18 -1.43
N VAL A 270 -7.56 0.97 -2.00
CA VAL A 270 -8.61 0.54 -2.90
C VAL A 270 -8.42 1.26 -4.22
N ILE A 271 -8.24 0.50 -5.28
CA ILE A 271 -8.08 0.98 -6.66
C ILE A 271 -9.36 0.61 -7.41
N ARG A 272 -10.03 1.59 -8.02
CA ARG A 272 -11.21 1.41 -8.85
C ARG A 272 -10.85 1.66 -10.31
N ILE A 273 -11.10 0.68 -11.16
CA ILE A 273 -10.72 0.67 -12.57
C ILE A 273 -11.95 0.45 -13.42
N THR A 274 -12.28 1.41 -14.27
CA THR A 274 -13.34 1.27 -15.28
C THR A 274 -12.79 0.57 -16.51
N THR A 275 -13.39 -0.56 -16.89
CA THR A 275 -12.96 -1.39 -18.02
C THR A 275 -13.86 -1.23 -19.24
N ASP A 276 -13.31 -1.45 -20.42
CA ASP A 276 -14.03 -1.32 -21.72
C ASP A 276 -14.68 -2.61 -22.21
N ALA A 277 -14.38 -3.73 -21.56
CA ALA A 277 -14.71 -5.03 -22.12
C ALA A 277 -16.16 -5.45 -21.84
N LYS A 278 -16.77 -6.00 -22.90
CA LYS A 278 -17.92 -6.86 -22.80
C LYS A 278 -17.38 -8.30 -22.72
N ASP A 279 -17.77 -9.03 -21.67
CA ASP A 279 -17.61 -10.49 -21.56
C ASP A 279 -16.17 -11.08 -21.45
N ALA A 280 -15.22 -10.40 -20.82
CA ALA A 280 -13.93 -11.00 -20.52
C ALA A 280 -13.97 -11.77 -19.18
N LYS A 281 -13.47 -13.01 -19.18
CA LYS A 281 -13.21 -13.77 -17.96
C LYS A 281 -11.84 -13.38 -17.43
N ALA A 282 -11.78 -12.84 -16.24
CA ALA A 282 -10.52 -12.57 -15.55
C ALA A 282 -10.15 -13.76 -14.65
N GLU A 283 -9.00 -14.37 -14.89
CA GLU A 283 -8.49 -15.47 -14.06
C GLU A 283 -7.27 -15.00 -13.27
N ILE A 284 -7.26 -15.30 -11.97
CA ILE A 284 -6.08 -15.12 -11.15
C ILE A 284 -5.09 -16.25 -11.50
N PRO A 285 -3.85 -15.93 -11.89
CA PRO A 285 -2.86 -16.94 -12.25
C PRO A 285 -2.70 -17.99 -11.14
N SER A 286 -2.54 -19.25 -11.52
CA SER A 286 -2.40 -20.34 -10.57
C SER A 286 -1.06 -20.28 -9.82
N VAL A 287 -0.99 -20.92 -8.64
CA VAL A 287 0.25 -20.99 -7.82
C VAL A 287 1.44 -21.58 -8.59
N LYS A 288 1.17 -22.45 -9.57
CA LYS A 288 2.21 -23.10 -10.40
C LYS A 288 2.95 -22.12 -11.33
N GLU A 289 2.35 -20.97 -11.63
CA GLU A 289 2.97 -19.92 -12.44
C GLU A 289 3.92 -19.02 -11.64
N ARG A 290 3.98 -19.17 -10.33
CA ARG A 290 5.02 -18.55 -9.50
C ARG A 290 6.32 -19.30 -9.71
N GLY A 291 7.18 -18.80 -10.59
CA GLY A 291 8.58 -19.19 -10.57
C GLY A 291 9.16 -18.97 -9.17
N ALA A 292 9.90 -19.96 -8.63
CA ALA A 292 10.62 -19.76 -7.36
C ALA A 292 11.47 -18.48 -7.48
N ALA A 293 11.42 -17.63 -6.45
CA ALA A 293 12.23 -16.41 -6.42
C ALA A 293 13.72 -16.80 -6.54
N ARG A 294 14.37 -16.38 -7.61
CA ARG A 294 15.81 -16.64 -7.80
C ARG A 294 16.69 -15.77 -6.92
N PHE A 295 16.19 -14.60 -6.60
CA PHE A 295 16.91 -13.59 -5.82
C PHE A 295 16.07 -13.19 -4.61
N VAL A 296 16.67 -13.17 -3.44
CA VAL A 296 16.09 -12.57 -2.23
C VAL A 296 17.01 -11.46 -1.76
N PHE A 297 16.43 -10.30 -1.51
CA PHE A 297 17.15 -9.15 -1.01
C PHE A 297 17.07 -9.07 0.52
N VAL A 298 18.23 -8.97 1.14
CA VAL A 298 18.45 -8.77 2.57
C VAL A 298 19.10 -7.40 2.77
N HIS A 299 18.53 -6.56 3.59
CA HIS A 299 18.99 -5.18 3.81
C HIS A 299 19.24 -4.91 5.30
N ILE A 300 20.30 -4.17 5.59
CA ILE A 300 20.73 -3.82 6.94
C ILE A 300 20.86 -2.32 7.07
N GLY A 301 19.99 -1.71 7.88
CA GLY A 301 19.98 -0.26 8.08
C GLY A 301 19.09 0.51 7.10
N ASP A 302 18.84 1.79 7.43
CA ASP A 302 17.87 2.61 6.70
C ASP A 302 18.38 3.05 5.33
N GLU A 303 19.70 3.26 5.16
CA GLU A 303 20.31 3.55 3.87
C GLU A 303 20.08 2.39 2.88
N ALA A 304 20.30 1.14 3.33
CA ALA A 304 20.06 -0.04 2.50
C ALA A 304 18.57 -0.22 2.17
N LYS A 305 17.66 0.12 3.08
CA LYS A 305 16.21 0.11 2.82
C LYS A 305 15.83 1.11 1.73
N ARG A 306 16.37 2.34 1.77
CA ARG A 306 16.12 3.34 0.72
C ARG A 306 16.62 2.88 -0.65
N GLU A 307 17.83 2.35 -0.71
CA GLU A 307 18.38 1.82 -1.96
C GLU A 307 17.64 0.58 -2.46
N SER A 308 17.10 -0.27 -1.56
CA SER A 308 16.28 -1.42 -1.94
C SER A 308 15.04 -1.04 -2.75
N MET A 309 14.43 0.08 -2.45
CA MET A 309 13.27 0.57 -3.17
C MET A 309 13.63 1.01 -4.60
N LYS A 310 14.78 1.66 -4.79
CA LYS A 310 15.30 1.99 -6.15
C LYS A 310 15.62 0.73 -6.94
N MET A 311 16.29 -0.23 -6.29
CA MET A 311 16.60 -1.53 -6.90
C MET A 311 15.35 -2.27 -7.36
N THR A 312 14.28 -2.24 -6.56
CA THR A 312 13.02 -2.89 -6.93
C THR A 312 12.49 -2.37 -8.26
N ASP A 313 12.47 -1.07 -8.46
CA ASP A 313 12.01 -0.49 -9.72
C ASP A 313 12.95 -0.79 -10.89
N MET A 314 14.25 -0.74 -10.66
CA MET A 314 15.26 -1.08 -11.67
C MET A 314 15.09 -2.54 -12.13
N LEU A 315 14.97 -3.48 -11.19
CA LEU A 315 14.81 -4.89 -11.49
C LEU A 315 13.43 -5.19 -12.11
N ARG A 316 12.36 -4.49 -11.68
CA ARG A 316 11.05 -4.56 -12.30
C ARG A 316 11.09 -4.15 -13.77
N LYS A 317 11.70 -3.00 -14.09
CA LYS A 317 11.89 -2.54 -15.47
C LYS A 317 12.69 -3.54 -16.31
N ALA A 318 13.67 -4.20 -15.70
CA ALA A 318 14.48 -5.25 -16.32
C ALA A 318 13.79 -6.63 -16.37
N LYS A 319 12.59 -6.77 -15.78
CA LYS A 319 11.81 -8.03 -15.67
C LYS A 319 12.54 -9.12 -14.86
N ILE A 320 13.33 -8.75 -13.87
CA ILE A 320 14.04 -9.67 -12.97
C ILE A 320 13.25 -9.79 -11.67
N PRO A 321 12.67 -10.94 -11.33
CA PRO A 321 11.93 -11.14 -10.10
C PRO A 321 12.84 -11.07 -8.87
N LEU A 322 12.43 -10.31 -7.87
CA LEU A 322 13.12 -10.15 -6.59
C LEU A 322 12.12 -10.34 -5.44
N ALA A 323 12.43 -11.21 -4.50
CA ALA A 323 11.73 -11.24 -3.22
C ALA A 323 12.48 -10.39 -2.20
N GLN A 324 11.75 -9.72 -1.32
CA GLN A 324 12.34 -8.88 -0.27
C GLN A 324 11.56 -9.02 1.03
N ALA A 325 12.30 -8.94 2.12
CA ALA A 325 11.77 -8.98 3.49
C ALA A 325 11.40 -7.55 3.97
N ILE A 326 10.58 -6.83 3.17
CA ILE A 326 10.17 -5.47 3.52
C ILE A 326 9.38 -5.50 4.83
N GLY A 327 9.75 -4.64 5.78
CA GLY A 327 9.12 -4.58 7.10
C GLY A 327 9.73 -5.49 8.15
N ILE A 328 10.56 -6.46 7.78
CA ILE A 328 11.35 -7.24 8.73
C ILE A 328 12.62 -6.47 9.08
N GLN A 329 12.80 -6.12 10.37
CA GLN A 329 13.92 -5.29 10.83
C GLN A 329 15.18 -6.12 11.12
N SER A 330 15.00 -7.27 11.75
CA SER A 330 16.08 -8.12 12.21
C SER A 330 16.74 -8.85 11.03
N LEU A 331 18.06 -8.76 10.94
CA LEU A 331 18.84 -9.52 9.97
C LEU A 331 18.57 -11.04 10.09
N THR A 332 18.48 -11.56 11.31
CA THR A 332 18.21 -12.98 11.57
C THR A 332 16.86 -13.40 10.99
N GLU A 333 15.83 -12.58 11.16
CA GLU A 333 14.49 -12.87 10.62
C GLU A 333 14.46 -12.72 9.09
N GLN A 334 15.18 -11.76 8.53
CA GLN A 334 15.32 -11.65 7.07
C GLN A 334 16.05 -12.85 6.47
N MET A 335 17.10 -13.32 7.13
CA MET A 335 17.82 -14.53 6.70
C MET A 335 16.92 -15.77 6.81
N HIS A 336 16.14 -15.91 7.89
CA HIS A 336 15.17 -16.98 8.03
C HIS A 336 14.09 -16.93 6.91
N TYR A 337 13.58 -15.75 6.60
CA TYR A 337 12.66 -15.56 5.46
C TYR A 337 13.30 -15.99 4.13
N ALA A 338 14.57 -15.63 3.91
CA ALA A 338 15.32 -16.04 2.72
C ALA A 338 15.53 -17.57 2.69
N GLU A 339 15.77 -18.22 3.83
CA GLU A 339 15.88 -19.67 3.93
C GLU A 339 14.58 -20.39 3.56
N LEU A 340 13.44 -19.88 4.01
CA LEU A 340 12.12 -20.42 3.66
C LEU A 340 11.82 -20.36 2.15
N LEU A 341 12.26 -19.32 1.48
CA LEU A 341 12.12 -19.17 0.03
C LEU A 341 13.13 -20.00 -0.77
N ASN A 342 14.21 -20.45 -0.13
CA ASN A 342 15.28 -21.26 -0.71
C ASN A 342 15.79 -20.75 -2.09
N PRO A 343 16.13 -19.45 -2.26
CA PRO A 343 16.60 -18.93 -3.52
C PRO A 343 18.04 -19.38 -3.80
N PRO A 344 18.47 -19.56 -5.04
CA PRO A 344 19.88 -19.82 -5.37
C PRO A 344 20.81 -18.64 -5.03
N TYR A 345 20.30 -17.42 -5.02
CA TYR A 345 21.09 -16.21 -4.79
C TYR A 345 20.48 -15.28 -3.75
N LEU A 346 21.35 -14.69 -2.92
CA LEU A 346 21.00 -13.59 -2.02
C LEU A 346 21.67 -12.30 -2.51
N LEU A 347 20.91 -11.21 -2.51
CA LEU A 347 21.41 -9.86 -2.65
C LEU A 347 21.48 -9.26 -1.24
N ILE A 348 22.68 -8.88 -0.79
CA ILE A 348 22.88 -8.37 0.57
C ILE A 348 23.41 -6.96 0.47
N MET A 349 22.78 -6.02 1.18
CA MET A 349 23.22 -4.64 1.24
C MET A 349 23.19 -4.17 2.69
N GLY A 350 24.33 -3.77 3.19
CA GLY A 350 24.46 -3.03 4.43
C GLY A 350 24.66 -1.53 4.16
N ARG A 351 24.96 -0.79 5.23
CA ARG A 351 25.22 0.65 5.14
C ARG A 351 26.39 0.98 4.21
N LYS A 352 27.46 0.19 4.28
CA LYS A 352 28.64 0.39 3.44
C LYS A 352 28.31 0.23 1.96
N GLU A 353 27.64 -0.88 1.61
CA GLU A 353 27.24 -1.17 0.23
C GLU A 353 26.27 -0.10 -0.30
N ALA A 354 25.35 0.38 0.53
CA ALA A 354 24.43 1.46 0.15
C ALA A 354 25.19 2.77 -0.17
N LEU A 355 26.17 3.15 0.65
CA LEU A 355 27.00 4.35 0.42
C LEU A 355 27.91 4.21 -0.81
N GLU A 356 28.45 3.01 -1.06
CA GLU A 356 29.29 2.70 -2.21
C GLU A 356 28.48 2.40 -3.48
N ARG A 357 27.16 2.48 -3.41
CA ARG A 357 26.24 2.11 -4.52
C ARG A 357 26.54 0.73 -5.08
N SER A 358 26.66 -0.25 -4.20
CA SER A 358 26.98 -1.63 -4.53
C SER A 358 26.04 -2.61 -3.79
N VAL A 359 26.09 -3.87 -4.17
CA VAL A 359 25.39 -4.97 -3.50
C VAL A 359 26.28 -6.22 -3.53
N ILE A 360 26.19 -7.03 -2.50
CA ILE A 360 26.84 -8.34 -2.45
C ILE A 360 25.87 -9.37 -3.04
N LEU A 361 26.28 -10.02 -4.13
CA LEU A 361 25.61 -11.23 -4.64
C LEU A 361 26.28 -12.45 -4.01
N ARG A 362 25.53 -13.16 -3.15
CA ARG A 362 25.97 -14.41 -2.56
C ARG A 362 25.27 -15.58 -3.25
N GLU A 363 26.05 -16.48 -3.84
CA GLU A 363 25.56 -17.77 -4.32
C GLU A 363 25.45 -18.75 -3.14
N ARG A 364 24.27 -19.33 -2.93
CA ARG A 364 24.05 -20.18 -1.74
C ARG A 364 24.74 -21.53 -1.82
N ALA A 365 24.88 -22.10 -3.01
CA ALA A 365 25.51 -23.41 -3.20
C ALA A 365 27.01 -23.42 -2.89
N THR A 366 27.70 -22.35 -3.30
CA THR A 366 29.16 -22.23 -3.19
C THR A 366 29.60 -21.32 -2.05
N HIS A 367 28.64 -20.57 -1.45
CA HIS A 367 28.91 -19.45 -0.53
C HIS A 367 29.82 -18.35 -1.10
N THR A 368 29.98 -18.31 -2.41
CA THR A 368 30.78 -17.30 -3.09
C THR A 368 30.08 -15.94 -3.04
N GLU A 369 30.82 -14.91 -2.68
CA GLU A 369 30.35 -13.53 -2.63
C GLU A 369 31.01 -12.72 -3.75
N THR A 370 30.21 -11.94 -4.46
CA THR A 370 30.68 -11.04 -5.50
C THR A 370 30.12 -9.65 -5.25
N PHE A 371 30.98 -8.64 -5.17
CA PHE A 371 30.59 -7.24 -5.12
C PHE A 371 30.18 -6.76 -6.51
N ILE A 372 28.97 -6.17 -6.60
CA ILE A 372 28.42 -5.69 -7.85
C ILE A 372 28.02 -4.23 -7.68
N PRO A 373 28.61 -3.28 -8.43
CA PRO A 373 28.09 -1.92 -8.53
C PRO A 373 26.64 -1.94 -9.02
N LEU A 374 25.77 -1.08 -8.48
CA LEU A 374 24.35 -1.04 -8.85
C LEU A 374 24.15 -0.79 -10.36
N ASP A 375 25.02 0.00 -10.97
CA ASP A 375 24.96 0.29 -12.40
C ASP A 375 25.16 -0.96 -13.29
N ASN A 376 25.84 -1.98 -12.78
CA ASN A 376 26.09 -3.25 -13.48
C ASN A 376 25.16 -4.39 -13.01
N LEU A 377 24.28 -4.12 -12.04
CA LEU A 377 23.50 -5.16 -11.35
C LEU A 377 22.58 -5.89 -12.32
N VAL A 378 21.83 -5.16 -13.13
CA VAL A 378 20.86 -5.75 -14.07
C VAL A 378 21.55 -6.74 -15.02
N ASP A 379 22.66 -6.35 -15.63
CA ASP A 379 23.38 -7.19 -16.57
C ASP A 379 23.98 -8.42 -15.88
N ARG A 380 24.52 -8.24 -14.69
CA ARG A 380 25.06 -9.36 -13.91
C ARG A 380 23.97 -10.36 -13.50
N LEU A 381 22.81 -9.88 -13.06
CA LEU A 381 21.71 -10.78 -12.68
C LEU A 381 21.11 -11.52 -13.88
N LYS A 382 21.08 -10.91 -15.07
CA LYS A 382 20.66 -11.60 -16.30
C LYS A 382 21.56 -12.76 -16.68
N LEU A 383 22.85 -12.70 -16.37
CA LEU A 383 23.80 -13.79 -16.65
C LEU A 383 23.57 -15.02 -15.76
N VAL A 384 22.98 -14.83 -14.59
CA VAL A 384 22.73 -15.90 -13.61
C VAL A 384 21.23 -16.20 -13.41
N SER A 385 20.37 -15.60 -14.26
CA SER A 385 18.90 -15.74 -14.23
C SER A 385 18.44 -16.99 -14.95
#